data_3a0e7112b58a771ae329690ba5590f7c
#
_entry.id   3a0e7112b58a771ae329690ba5590f7c
#
_cell.length_a   1.000
_cell.length_b   1.000
_cell.length_c   1.000
_cell.angle_alpha   90.00
_cell.angle_beta   90.00
_cell.angle_gamma   90.00
#
_symmetry.space_group_name_H-M   'P 1'
#
loop_
_entity.id
_entity.type
_entity.pdbx_description
1 polymer ?
#
loop_
_entity_poly.entity_id
_entity_poly.type
_entity_poly.pdbx_seq_one_letter_code
_entity_poly.pdbx_strand_id
1 'polypeptide(L)'
;MTNAAPGPSGPDGSAAPDGSAGPDAVGQQTRLPVLLEAVLSVGSELERQTTLQHIVDSATELCTARYGALGVVDPERLRLTELYTAGLSEAERAAIPHLPDGRSGLIGALVTDPRPLMLEDLSKDPRSAGFPPGHPPMHSFLGVPIRVHNEVFGNLYLTEKAGGGPFTEEDLALVRVLASQAGIAIGNARLYETARRRERWIEGAAAVTTTLLAGRPAMDALMCVAERARLLADAAAGVVLQPTPEGGMEIVAASTHGDPGDLVGTAIAPGSPVLEQLLGGEPVFIEDSATDPRMTTHVRERFGPSMMLPLQSGGQLIGTLALPRARGGRPYDAVDRLLASQFASQAALALVLADAQHDREQLAVYEDRDRIARDLHDLVVQRLFATEMMLESTKKRSAAAPSGDTVGDELGRAVDELDSTIQEVRTAIFALQQPPTDAPTTFRGRVLRETGGAAVLLGFQPSVRFAGAVDALLREPAAGDLLSALRGALAAAHRRSEVTSIQVEVDATPTRARLKVTDDGRTESGARGTTLRWESAL
;
A
#
# COMPACT_ATOMS: atom_id res chain seq x y z
N MET A 1 20.68 -59.75 52.46
CA MET A 1 19.95 -60.95 52.78
C MET A 1 19.44 -61.49 51.46
N THR A 2 20.22 -62.38 50.84
CA THR A 2 20.06 -63.84 50.84
C THR A 2 18.71 -64.26 50.23
N ASN A 3 18.52 -65.03 49.15
CA ASN A 3 19.22 -66.27 48.73
C ASN A 3 18.59 -66.63 47.35
N ALA A 4 19.31 -66.95 46.30
CA ALA A 4 19.72 -68.26 45.88
C ALA A 4 18.69 -69.01 45.00
N ALA A 5 19.16 -69.39 43.82
CA ALA A 5 18.62 -70.40 42.87
C ALA A 5 18.55 -71.80 43.44
N PRO A 6 17.90 -72.80 42.74
CA PRO A 6 18.60 -73.52 41.66
C PRO A 6 17.70 -73.97 40.49
N GLY A 7 18.31 -74.22 39.26
CA GLY A 7 17.74 -75.19 38.28
C GLY A 7 17.95 -76.63 38.67
N PRO A 8 17.72 -77.65 37.83
CA PRO A 8 17.94 -77.80 36.39
C PRO A 8 16.92 -78.70 35.63
N SER A 9 17.23 -78.98 34.38
CA SER A 9 16.97 -80.15 33.51
C SER A 9 16.07 -79.96 32.29
N GLY A 10 16.69 -80.06 31.08
CA GLY A 10 15.99 -80.45 29.86
C GLY A 10 15.76 -81.99 29.84
N PRO A 11 15.24 -82.58 28.79
CA PRO A 11 15.73 -82.49 27.41
C PRO A 11 14.65 -82.61 26.28
N ASP A 12 15.15 -82.40 25.04
CA ASP A 12 14.74 -83.00 23.76
C ASP A 12 13.31 -82.86 23.20
N GLY A 13 13.28 -82.37 21.96
CA GLY A 13 12.12 -82.41 21.07
C GLY A 13 12.32 -81.65 19.76
N SER A 14 13.14 -82.23 18.87
CA SER A 14 13.25 -81.85 17.45
C SER A 14 11.89 -81.77 16.75
N ALA A 15 11.60 -80.61 16.11
CA ALA A 15 10.80 -80.54 14.90
C ALA A 15 11.05 -79.16 14.24
N ALA A 16 11.74 -79.17 13.13
CA ALA A 16 11.79 -78.03 12.22
C ALA A 16 10.43 -77.87 11.53
N PRO A 17 9.86 -76.63 11.41
CA PRO A 17 8.86 -76.36 10.41
C PRO A 17 9.54 -75.89 9.14
N ASP A 18 9.30 -76.65 8.10
CA ASP A 18 9.45 -76.27 6.69
C ASP A 18 8.76 -74.95 6.41
N GLY A 19 9.54 -73.92 6.21
CA GLY A 19 9.07 -72.58 5.91
C GLY A 19 9.38 -72.20 4.46
N SER A 20 8.63 -72.76 3.54
CA SER A 20 8.55 -72.17 2.19
C SER A 20 7.80 -70.85 2.31
N ALA A 21 8.55 -69.73 2.54
CA ALA A 21 8.04 -68.38 2.32
C ALA A 21 7.77 -68.25 0.82
N GLY A 22 6.50 -68.17 0.47
CA GLY A 22 6.08 -67.94 -0.92
C GLY A 22 6.68 -66.61 -1.48
N PRO A 23 6.81 -66.49 -2.79
CA PRO A 23 7.42 -65.32 -3.46
C PRO A 23 6.76 -63.99 -3.13
N ASP A 24 5.56 -63.96 -2.54
CA ASP A 24 4.79 -62.77 -2.21
C ASP A 24 5.29 -62.02 -0.96
N ALA A 25 5.96 -62.65 -0.03
CA ALA A 25 6.43 -62.01 1.22
C ALA A 25 7.72 -61.17 1.00
N VAL A 26 8.54 -61.53 0.04
CA VAL A 26 9.78 -60.78 -0.29
C VAL A 26 9.45 -59.51 -1.08
N GLY A 27 8.39 -59.51 -1.88
CA GLY A 27 7.92 -58.33 -2.63
C GLY A 27 7.32 -57.24 -1.74
N GLN A 28 6.68 -57.55 -0.63
CA GLN A 28 6.10 -56.59 0.30
C GLN A 28 7.14 -55.86 1.16
N GLN A 29 8.24 -56.51 1.53
CA GLN A 29 9.30 -55.87 2.35
C GLN A 29 10.13 -54.86 1.60
N THR A 30 10.21 -54.90 0.26
CA THR A 30 10.96 -53.93 -0.56
C THR A 30 10.12 -52.70 -0.91
N ARG A 31 8.81 -52.77 -0.78
CA ARG A 31 7.88 -51.66 -1.16
C ARG A 31 7.71 -50.60 -0.06
N LEU A 32 7.91 -50.92 1.20
CA LEU A 32 7.74 -50.01 2.35
C LEU A 32 8.78 -48.86 2.43
N PRO A 33 10.09 -49.08 2.16
CA PRO A 33 11.10 -48.03 2.25
C PRO A 33 10.92 -46.95 1.21
N VAL A 34 10.53 -47.28 -0.02
CA VAL A 34 10.30 -46.31 -1.11
C VAL A 34 9.12 -45.39 -0.82
N LEU A 35 8.09 -45.95 -0.14
CA LEU A 35 6.95 -45.15 0.34
C LEU A 35 7.32 -44.19 1.47
N LEU A 36 8.27 -44.53 2.33
CA LEU A 36 8.70 -43.70 3.46
C LEU A 36 9.57 -42.52 3.00
N GLU A 37 10.41 -42.71 1.99
CA GLU A 37 11.32 -41.71 1.47
C GLU A 37 10.57 -40.58 0.75
N ALA A 38 9.46 -40.87 0.07
CA ALA A 38 8.58 -39.91 -0.57
C ALA A 38 7.83 -38.99 0.43
N VAL A 39 7.74 -39.39 1.70
CA VAL A 39 6.97 -38.69 2.75
C VAL A 39 7.81 -37.63 3.47
N LEU A 40 9.14 -37.69 3.44
CA LEU A 40 10.02 -36.95 4.34
C LEU A 40 10.58 -35.63 3.75
N SER A 41 10.35 -35.31 2.47
CA SER A 41 10.92 -34.11 1.83
C SER A 41 9.87 -33.09 1.40
N VAL A 42 9.36 -32.25 2.30
CA VAL A 42 8.45 -31.17 1.94
C VAL A 42 8.87 -29.88 2.61
N GLY A 43 9.47 -28.96 1.86
CA GLY A 43 9.85 -27.63 2.34
C GLY A 43 9.94 -26.55 1.25
N SER A 44 10.25 -26.87 0.00
CA SER A 44 10.38 -25.89 -1.09
C SER A 44 9.59 -26.28 -2.33
N GLU A 45 9.40 -25.35 -3.26
CA GLU A 45 8.72 -25.64 -4.54
C GLU A 45 9.50 -26.66 -5.39
N LEU A 46 10.82 -26.62 -5.34
CA LEU A 46 11.68 -27.59 -6.00
C LEU A 46 11.54 -28.99 -5.39
N GLU A 47 11.42 -29.07 -4.06
CA GLU A 47 11.16 -30.34 -3.36
C GLU A 47 9.76 -30.87 -3.68
N ARG A 48 8.76 -30.02 -3.82
CA ARG A 48 7.40 -30.41 -4.26
C ARG A 48 7.42 -31.04 -5.65
N GLN A 49 8.07 -30.43 -6.63
CA GLN A 49 8.18 -30.96 -7.98
C GLN A 49 8.88 -32.31 -8.01
N THR A 50 9.99 -32.44 -7.30
CA THR A 50 10.74 -33.69 -7.17
C THR A 50 9.89 -34.78 -6.49
N THR A 51 9.17 -34.42 -5.43
CA THR A 51 8.27 -35.36 -4.71
C THR A 51 7.14 -35.86 -5.61
N LEU A 52 6.48 -35.00 -6.36
CA LEU A 52 5.39 -35.37 -7.26
C LEU A 52 5.89 -36.23 -8.44
N GLN A 53 7.08 -35.92 -8.98
CA GLN A 53 7.72 -36.75 -9.98
C GLN A 53 8.04 -38.16 -9.42
N HIS A 54 8.64 -38.25 -8.24
CA HIS A 54 8.90 -39.54 -7.59
C HIS A 54 7.63 -40.34 -7.32
N ILE A 55 6.51 -39.69 -6.96
CA ILE A 55 5.24 -40.38 -6.74
C ILE A 55 4.71 -40.99 -8.04
N VAL A 56 4.76 -40.28 -9.16
CA VAL A 56 4.30 -40.80 -10.45
C VAL A 56 5.22 -41.94 -10.93
N ASP A 57 6.53 -41.78 -10.76
CA ASP A 57 7.51 -42.84 -11.11
C ASP A 57 7.29 -44.08 -10.30
N SER A 58 7.17 -43.97 -8.97
CA SER A 58 6.89 -45.07 -8.07
C SER A 58 5.55 -45.77 -8.35
N ALA A 59 4.49 -45.00 -8.63
CA ALA A 59 3.19 -45.56 -8.98
C ALA A 59 3.26 -46.36 -10.28
N THR A 60 4.00 -45.86 -11.27
CA THR A 60 4.20 -46.52 -12.57
C THR A 60 4.96 -47.84 -12.40
N GLU A 61 6.06 -47.81 -11.64
CA GLU A 61 6.88 -48.99 -11.36
C GLU A 61 6.15 -50.05 -10.54
N LEU A 62 5.57 -49.66 -9.39
CA LEU A 62 4.93 -50.57 -8.46
C LEU A 62 3.68 -51.24 -9.05
N CYS A 63 2.93 -50.55 -9.91
CA CYS A 63 1.79 -51.12 -10.62
C CYS A 63 2.17 -51.75 -11.97
N THR A 64 3.45 -51.82 -12.29
CA THR A 64 3.95 -52.30 -13.59
C THR A 64 3.19 -51.68 -14.77
N ALA A 65 2.92 -50.38 -14.69
CA ALA A 65 2.31 -49.63 -15.77
C ALA A 65 3.41 -49.17 -16.75
N ARG A 66 3.08 -49.03 -18.02
CA ARG A 66 4.00 -48.49 -19.01
C ARG A 66 4.09 -46.97 -18.95
N TYR A 67 2.97 -46.34 -18.64
CA TYR A 67 2.87 -44.90 -18.55
C TYR A 67 2.15 -44.47 -17.27
N GLY A 68 2.67 -43.41 -16.67
CA GLY A 68 2.05 -42.75 -15.53
C GLY A 68 1.95 -41.25 -15.75
N ALA A 69 0.94 -40.61 -15.18
CA ALA A 69 0.83 -39.16 -15.15
C ALA A 69 0.18 -38.69 -13.84
N LEU A 70 0.69 -37.57 -13.28
CA LEU A 70 0.11 -36.86 -12.16
C LEU A 70 -0.21 -35.44 -12.59
N GLY A 71 -1.50 -35.11 -12.58
CA GLY A 71 -2.00 -33.78 -12.91
C GLY A 71 -2.39 -33.01 -11.67
N VAL A 72 -1.87 -31.79 -11.49
CA VAL A 72 -2.30 -30.84 -10.44
C VAL A 72 -3.43 -29.99 -10.97
N VAL A 73 -4.51 -29.86 -10.23
CA VAL A 73 -5.73 -29.12 -10.62
C VAL A 73 -5.78 -27.79 -9.88
N ASP A 74 -6.13 -26.71 -10.62
CA ASP A 74 -6.57 -25.45 -10.04
C ASP A 74 -8.02 -25.62 -9.53
N PRO A 75 -8.26 -25.54 -8.21
CA PRO A 75 -9.60 -25.75 -7.64
C PRO A 75 -10.61 -24.69 -8.07
N GLU A 76 -10.19 -23.46 -8.38
CA GLU A 76 -11.09 -22.38 -8.80
C GLU A 76 -11.51 -22.51 -10.26
N ARG A 77 -10.62 -23.04 -11.12
CA ARG A 77 -10.82 -23.11 -12.58
C ARG A 77 -11.11 -24.49 -13.12
N LEU A 78 -11.03 -25.52 -12.27
CA LEU A 78 -11.24 -26.92 -12.62
C LEU A 78 -10.42 -27.34 -13.87
N ARG A 79 -9.15 -26.95 -13.92
CA ARG A 79 -8.22 -27.27 -15.01
C ARG A 79 -6.86 -27.71 -14.48
N LEU A 80 -6.11 -28.45 -15.30
CA LEU A 80 -4.74 -28.81 -14.97
C LEU A 80 -3.82 -27.58 -15.07
N THR A 81 -2.99 -27.40 -14.04
CA THR A 81 -1.94 -26.37 -14.00
C THR A 81 -0.55 -26.96 -14.21
N GLU A 82 -0.35 -28.19 -13.78
CA GLU A 82 0.93 -28.89 -13.88
C GLU A 82 0.66 -30.35 -14.26
N LEU A 83 1.59 -30.96 -15.00
CA LEU A 83 1.54 -32.38 -15.36
C LEU A 83 2.94 -33.00 -15.26
N TYR A 84 3.05 -34.00 -14.40
CA TYR A 84 4.22 -34.86 -14.23
C TYR A 84 3.97 -36.18 -14.95
N THR A 85 4.94 -36.70 -15.68
CA THR A 85 4.76 -37.90 -16.50
C THR A 85 5.90 -38.92 -16.26
N ALA A 86 5.57 -40.20 -16.31
CA ALA A 86 6.49 -41.33 -16.25
C ALA A 86 6.30 -42.25 -17.47
N GLY A 87 7.38 -42.87 -17.93
CA GLY A 87 7.35 -43.87 -19.02
C GLY A 87 7.36 -43.29 -20.43
N LEU A 88 7.15 -41.98 -20.62
CA LEU A 88 7.27 -41.30 -21.93
C LEU A 88 8.73 -40.94 -22.22
N SER A 89 9.22 -41.28 -23.40
CA SER A 89 10.49 -40.75 -23.89
C SER A 89 10.39 -39.27 -24.25
N GLU A 90 11.54 -38.57 -24.30
CA GLU A 90 11.56 -37.16 -24.72
C GLU A 90 10.98 -36.97 -26.14
N ALA A 91 11.21 -37.93 -27.03
CA ALA A 91 10.70 -37.90 -28.40
C ALA A 91 9.16 -38.02 -28.42
N GLU A 92 8.59 -38.95 -27.65
CA GLU A 92 7.14 -39.09 -27.50
C GLU A 92 6.49 -37.86 -26.88
N ARG A 93 7.12 -37.28 -25.85
CA ARG A 93 6.65 -36.06 -25.20
C ARG A 93 6.66 -34.86 -26.15
N ALA A 94 7.73 -34.70 -26.94
CA ALA A 94 7.86 -33.64 -27.95
C ALA A 94 6.87 -33.79 -29.10
N ALA A 95 6.42 -35.02 -29.41
CA ALA A 95 5.43 -35.29 -30.46
C ALA A 95 3.99 -34.91 -30.04
N ILE A 96 3.74 -34.74 -28.73
CA ILE A 96 2.41 -34.34 -28.22
C ILE A 96 2.28 -32.80 -28.32
N PRO A 97 1.39 -32.26 -29.17
CA PRO A 97 1.35 -30.83 -29.49
C PRO A 97 0.90 -29.93 -28.32
N HIS A 98 0.11 -30.47 -27.42
CA HIS A 98 -0.35 -29.74 -26.22
C HIS A 98 -0.65 -30.72 -25.08
N LEU A 99 -0.42 -30.27 -23.86
CA LEU A 99 -0.81 -31.01 -22.65
C LEU A 99 -2.33 -30.96 -22.48
N PRO A 100 -2.95 -31.96 -21.83
CA PRO A 100 -4.38 -31.96 -21.54
C PRO A 100 -4.76 -30.77 -20.64
N ASP A 101 -5.86 -30.12 -20.97
CA ASP A 101 -6.38 -28.97 -20.19
C ASP A 101 -7.18 -29.40 -18.93
N GLY A 102 -7.49 -30.69 -18.82
CA GLY A 102 -8.28 -31.25 -17.73
C GLY A 102 -9.79 -31.01 -17.84
N ARG A 103 -10.27 -30.49 -18.98
CA ARG A 103 -11.72 -30.17 -19.17
C ARG A 103 -12.47 -31.24 -19.95
N SER A 104 -11.80 -32.05 -20.74
CA SER A 104 -12.39 -33.03 -21.62
C SER A 104 -11.84 -34.43 -21.39
N GLY A 105 -12.52 -35.43 -21.91
CA GLY A 105 -12.10 -36.83 -21.84
C GLY A 105 -12.15 -37.41 -20.42
N LEU A 106 -11.45 -38.50 -20.21
CA LEU A 106 -11.35 -39.19 -18.93
C LEU A 106 -10.68 -38.33 -17.85
N ILE A 107 -9.74 -37.49 -18.23
CA ILE A 107 -9.05 -36.55 -17.31
C ILE A 107 -10.06 -35.53 -16.80
N GLY A 108 -10.87 -34.93 -17.67
CA GLY A 108 -11.94 -34.00 -17.28
C GLY A 108 -13.02 -34.65 -16.43
N ALA A 109 -13.36 -35.91 -16.71
CA ALA A 109 -14.31 -36.67 -15.90
C ALA A 109 -13.83 -36.83 -14.45
N LEU A 110 -12.54 -37.11 -14.22
CA LEU A 110 -11.96 -37.24 -12.88
C LEU A 110 -11.80 -35.90 -12.15
N VAL A 111 -11.71 -34.79 -12.88
CA VAL A 111 -11.73 -33.45 -12.28
C VAL A 111 -13.15 -33.09 -11.82
N THR A 112 -14.17 -33.43 -12.62
CA THR A 112 -15.57 -33.11 -12.34
C THR A 112 -16.21 -34.05 -11.33
N ASP A 113 -15.95 -35.37 -11.45
CA ASP A 113 -16.40 -36.41 -10.53
C ASP A 113 -15.19 -37.19 -9.97
N PRO A 114 -14.62 -36.71 -8.85
CA PRO A 114 -13.36 -37.22 -8.33
C PRO A 114 -13.54 -38.57 -7.60
N ARG A 115 -13.88 -39.60 -8.34
CA ARG A 115 -13.94 -41.01 -7.89
C ARG A 115 -12.94 -41.84 -8.67
N PRO A 116 -12.31 -42.84 -8.02
CA PRO A 116 -11.41 -43.75 -8.71
C PRO A 116 -12.10 -44.37 -9.93
N LEU A 117 -11.39 -44.48 -11.04
CA LEU A 117 -11.85 -45.03 -12.29
C LEU A 117 -10.87 -46.05 -12.82
N MET A 118 -11.32 -47.26 -13.02
CA MET A 118 -10.54 -48.35 -13.56
C MET A 118 -11.25 -48.92 -14.80
N LEU A 119 -10.53 -48.97 -15.94
CA LEU A 119 -11.05 -49.40 -17.24
C LEU A 119 -10.12 -50.43 -17.87
N GLU A 120 -10.70 -51.50 -18.40
CA GLU A 120 -9.96 -52.48 -19.18
C GLU A 120 -9.49 -51.92 -20.52
N ASP A 121 -10.35 -51.08 -21.13
CA ASP A 121 -10.07 -50.41 -22.40
C ASP A 121 -10.70 -49.03 -22.43
N LEU A 122 -9.87 -48.00 -22.26
CA LEU A 122 -10.31 -46.60 -22.24
C LEU A 122 -10.88 -46.12 -23.57
N SER A 123 -10.54 -46.78 -24.70
CA SER A 123 -11.07 -46.43 -26.00
C SER A 123 -12.57 -46.74 -26.16
N LYS A 124 -13.09 -47.64 -25.34
CA LYS A 124 -14.51 -48.05 -25.33
C LYS A 124 -15.37 -47.24 -24.35
N ASP A 125 -14.75 -46.41 -23.49
CA ASP A 125 -15.52 -45.58 -22.56
C ASP A 125 -16.11 -44.38 -23.28
N PRO A 126 -17.41 -44.10 -23.12
CA PRO A 126 -18.07 -42.98 -23.82
C PRO A 126 -17.54 -41.61 -23.45
N ARG A 127 -16.83 -41.48 -22.33
CA ARG A 127 -16.15 -40.24 -21.90
C ARG A 127 -14.81 -40.04 -22.56
N SER A 128 -14.27 -41.04 -23.27
CA SER A 128 -12.99 -40.92 -23.97
C SER A 128 -13.08 -39.93 -25.11
N ALA A 129 -12.23 -38.92 -25.14
CA ALA A 129 -12.14 -37.94 -26.23
C ALA A 129 -11.10 -38.35 -27.29
N GLY A 130 -10.49 -39.54 -27.18
CA GLY A 130 -9.36 -39.97 -27.99
C GLY A 130 -8.05 -39.31 -27.59
N PHE A 131 -7.02 -39.53 -28.41
CA PHE A 131 -5.68 -39.00 -28.18
C PHE A 131 -5.29 -38.01 -29.27
N PRO A 132 -4.49 -36.98 -28.93
CA PRO A 132 -3.94 -36.09 -29.95
C PRO A 132 -2.94 -36.81 -30.85
N PRO A 133 -2.67 -36.28 -32.05
CA PRO A 133 -1.63 -36.83 -32.95
C PRO A 133 -0.30 -36.97 -32.22
N GLY A 134 0.39 -38.09 -32.44
CA GLY A 134 1.70 -38.37 -31.83
C GLY A 134 1.65 -38.96 -30.44
N HIS A 135 0.47 -39.06 -29.84
CA HIS A 135 0.31 -39.71 -28.53
C HIS A 135 0.35 -41.23 -28.68
N PRO A 136 1.10 -41.96 -27.82
CA PRO A 136 1.08 -43.42 -27.84
C PRO A 136 -0.32 -43.99 -27.61
N PRO A 137 -0.71 -45.08 -28.25
CA PRO A 137 -1.98 -45.76 -27.98
C PRO A 137 -2.01 -46.30 -26.55
N MET A 138 -3.16 -46.17 -25.88
CA MET A 138 -3.37 -46.65 -24.53
C MET A 138 -4.70 -47.39 -24.43
N HIS A 139 -4.77 -48.47 -23.63
CA HIS A 139 -5.96 -49.30 -23.45
C HIS A 139 -6.35 -49.39 -21.98
N SER A 140 -5.59 -50.13 -21.17
CA SER A 140 -5.90 -50.23 -19.74
C SER A 140 -5.64 -48.91 -19.01
N PHE A 141 -6.55 -48.52 -18.12
CA PHE A 141 -6.54 -47.26 -17.42
C PHE A 141 -6.90 -47.41 -15.95
N LEU A 142 -6.13 -46.74 -15.10
CA LEU A 142 -6.44 -46.55 -13.69
C LEU A 142 -6.22 -45.06 -13.33
N GLY A 143 -7.29 -44.39 -12.94
CA GLY A 143 -7.25 -42.98 -12.49
C GLY A 143 -7.72 -42.84 -11.04
N VAL A 144 -6.95 -42.16 -10.21
CA VAL A 144 -7.26 -41.96 -8.79
C VAL A 144 -7.15 -40.48 -8.44
N PRO A 145 -8.17 -39.86 -7.82
CA PRO A 145 -8.09 -38.45 -7.40
C PRO A 145 -7.12 -38.26 -6.22
N ILE A 146 -6.34 -37.23 -6.29
CA ILE A 146 -5.46 -36.76 -5.20
C ILE A 146 -6.27 -35.80 -4.34
N ARG A 147 -6.59 -36.20 -3.12
CA ARG A 147 -7.47 -35.44 -2.22
C ARG A 147 -6.80 -35.21 -0.87
N VAL A 148 -7.04 -34.02 -0.33
CA VAL A 148 -6.78 -33.72 1.08
C VAL A 148 -8.07 -33.22 1.69
N HIS A 149 -8.55 -33.89 2.71
CA HIS A 149 -9.87 -33.68 3.29
C HIS A 149 -10.96 -33.77 2.20
N ASN A 150 -11.60 -32.66 1.89
CA ASN A 150 -12.68 -32.60 0.89
C ASN A 150 -12.28 -31.91 -0.43
N GLU A 151 -11.05 -31.40 -0.53
CA GLU A 151 -10.56 -30.72 -1.72
C GLU A 151 -9.80 -31.67 -2.64
N VAL A 152 -9.96 -31.50 -3.95
CA VAL A 152 -9.24 -32.23 -4.98
C VAL A 152 -8.09 -31.38 -5.46
N PHE A 153 -6.86 -31.87 -5.26
CA PHE A 153 -5.63 -31.20 -5.67
C PHE A 153 -5.11 -31.65 -7.03
N GLY A 154 -5.60 -32.79 -7.50
CA GLY A 154 -5.16 -33.37 -8.76
C GLY A 154 -5.64 -34.78 -8.96
N ASN A 155 -5.07 -35.45 -9.95
CA ASN A 155 -5.35 -36.86 -10.26
C ASN A 155 -4.05 -37.58 -10.63
N LEU A 156 -3.95 -38.86 -10.24
CA LEU A 156 -2.88 -39.75 -10.62
C LEU A 156 -3.46 -40.78 -11.60
N TYR A 157 -2.83 -40.94 -12.76
CA TYR A 157 -3.25 -41.80 -13.85
C TYR A 157 -2.17 -42.80 -14.18
N LEU A 158 -2.55 -44.06 -14.39
CA LEU A 158 -1.71 -45.10 -14.91
C LEU A 158 -2.37 -45.73 -16.15
N THR A 159 -1.55 -46.06 -17.16
CA THR A 159 -2.06 -46.70 -18.37
C THR A 159 -1.10 -47.76 -18.86
N GLU A 160 -1.62 -48.72 -19.64
CA GLU A 160 -0.88 -49.84 -20.25
C GLU A 160 -0.21 -50.73 -19.18
N LYS A 161 -1.02 -51.54 -18.49
CA LYS A 161 -0.50 -52.55 -17.57
C LYS A 161 0.42 -53.54 -18.32
N ALA A 162 1.60 -53.77 -17.81
CA ALA A 162 2.54 -54.71 -18.40
C ALA A 162 1.92 -56.13 -18.41
N GLY A 163 2.11 -56.87 -19.53
CA GLY A 163 1.47 -58.14 -19.75
C GLY A 163 0.08 -58.08 -20.41
N GLY A 164 -0.43 -56.85 -20.73
CA GLY A 164 -1.63 -56.63 -21.53
C GLY A 164 -2.96 -56.91 -20.83
N GLY A 165 -2.99 -56.98 -19.49
CA GLY A 165 -4.21 -57.18 -18.68
C GLY A 165 -4.75 -55.85 -18.11
N PRO A 166 -5.93 -55.87 -17.47
CA PRO A 166 -6.46 -54.75 -16.72
C PRO A 166 -5.67 -54.52 -15.41
N PHE A 167 -5.79 -53.32 -14.85
CA PHE A 167 -5.36 -53.05 -13.48
C PHE A 167 -6.23 -53.79 -12.48
N THR A 168 -5.68 -54.13 -11.32
CA THR A 168 -6.34 -54.93 -10.27
C THR A 168 -6.76 -54.06 -9.08
N GLU A 169 -7.57 -54.63 -8.18
CA GLU A 169 -7.93 -53.95 -6.91
C GLU A 169 -6.71 -53.71 -6.02
N GLU A 170 -5.66 -54.51 -6.14
CA GLU A 170 -4.39 -54.30 -5.43
C GLU A 170 -3.66 -53.06 -6.00
N ASP A 171 -3.61 -52.92 -7.32
CA ASP A 171 -3.06 -51.72 -7.96
C ASP A 171 -3.84 -50.49 -7.52
N LEU A 172 -5.18 -50.56 -7.49
CA LEU A 172 -6.02 -49.47 -7.00
C LEU A 172 -5.72 -49.10 -5.55
N ALA A 173 -5.57 -50.07 -4.67
CA ALA A 173 -5.25 -49.84 -3.27
C ALA A 173 -3.89 -49.15 -3.11
N LEU A 174 -2.88 -49.59 -3.87
CA LEU A 174 -1.54 -48.98 -3.87
C LEU A 174 -1.57 -47.54 -4.39
N VAL A 175 -2.21 -47.31 -5.53
CA VAL A 175 -2.31 -45.96 -6.13
C VAL A 175 -3.09 -45.00 -5.22
N ARG A 176 -4.10 -45.47 -4.47
CA ARG A 176 -4.80 -44.67 -3.46
C ARG A 176 -3.87 -44.21 -2.35
N VAL A 177 -2.97 -45.05 -1.87
CA VAL A 177 -1.97 -44.68 -0.84
C VAL A 177 -1.05 -43.59 -1.40
N LEU A 178 -0.50 -43.80 -2.60
CA LEU A 178 0.39 -42.82 -3.26
C LEU A 178 -0.33 -41.50 -3.55
N ALA A 179 -1.58 -41.57 -4.02
CA ALA A 179 -2.40 -40.37 -4.24
C ALA A 179 -2.68 -39.58 -2.95
N SER A 180 -2.87 -40.30 -1.83
CA SER A 180 -3.02 -39.66 -0.51
C SER A 180 -1.74 -38.95 -0.08
N GLN A 181 -0.57 -39.55 -0.30
CA GLN A 181 0.72 -38.95 0.00
C GLN A 181 0.98 -37.72 -0.89
N ALA A 182 0.70 -37.80 -2.19
CA ALA A 182 0.75 -36.66 -3.09
C ALA A 182 -0.15 -35.52 -2.60
N GLY A 183 -1.35 -35.86 -2.14
CA GLY A 183 -2.28 -34.87 -1.58
C GLY A 183 -1.69 -34.12 -0.37
N ILE A 184 -1.10 -34.85 0.56
CA ILE A 184 -0.45 -34.28 1.76
C ILE A 184 0.71 -33.37 1.32
N ALA A 185 1.55 -33.81 0.39
CA ALA A 185 2.68 -33.03 -0.11
C ALA A 185 2.22 -31.73 -0.78
N ILE A 186 1.23 -31.79 -1.70
CA ILE A 186 0.66 -30.62 -2.37
C ILE A 186 0.00 -29.68 -1.35
N GLY A 187 -0.79 -30.22 -0.42
CA GLY A 187 -1.47 -29.44 0.61
C GLY A 187 -0.50 -28.67 1.50
N ASN A 188 0.54 -29.34 1.98
CA ASN A 188 1.58 -28.73 2.80
C ASN A 188 2.33 -27.63 2.04
N ALA A 189 2.72 -27.86 0.79
CA ALA A 189 3.38 -26.86 -0.04
C ALA A 189 2.51 -25.61 -0.25
N ARG A 190 1.21 -25.78 -0.53
CA ARG A 190 0.26 -24.66 -0.66
C ARG A 190 0.10 -23.88 0.64
N LEU A 191 0.01 -24.57 1.77
CA LEU A 191 -0.07 -23.91 3.08
C LEU A 191 1.19 -23.10 3.37
N TYR A 192 2.37 -23.68 3.08
CA TYR A 192 3.65 -23.01 3.27
C TYR A 192 3.79 -21.77 2.37
N GLU A 193 3.46 -21.89 1.08
CA GLU A 193 3.46 -20.76 0.16
C GLU A 193 2.50 -19.65 0.58
N THR A 194 1.30 -20.02 1.05
CA THR A 194 0.31 -19.06 1.55
C THR A 194 0.82 -18.35 2.81
N ALA A 195 1.43 -19.11 3.74
CA ALA A 195 2.02 -18.55 4.95
C ALA A 195 3.16 -17.57 4.61
N ARG A 196 4.08 -17.96 3.72
CA ARG A 196 5.18 -17.08 3.26
C ARG A 196 4.67 -15.84 2.52
N ARG A 197 3.62 -15.96 1.71
CA ARG A 197 2.99 -14.77 1.08
C ARG A 197 2.44 -13.83 2.14
N ARG A 198 1.69 -14.37 3.12
CA ARG A 198 1.13 -13.57 4.23
C ARG A 198 2.21 -12.87 5.04
N GLU A 199 3.28 -13.57 5.38
CA GLU A 199 4.43 -13.02 6.10
C GLU A 199 5.05 -11.83 5.35
N ARG A 200 5.36 -11.99 4.05
CA ARG A 200 5.91 -10.90 3.22
C ARG A 200 5.00 -9.68 3.17
N TRP A 201 3.68 -9.87 3.09
CA TRP A 201 2.72 -8.77 3.10
C TRP A 201 2.68 -8.05 4.44
N ILE A 202 2.74 -8.77 5.57
CA ILE A 202 2.80 -8.20 6.92
C ILE A 202 4.09 -7.41 7.11
N GLU A 203 5.23 -7.97 6.75
CA GLU A 203 6.53 -7.29 6.83
C GLU A 203 6.57 -6.04 5.94
N GLY A 204 6.02 -6.15 4.73
CA GLY A 204 5.93 -5.02 3.81
C GLY A 204 5.06 -3.88 4.35
N ALA A 205 3.93 -4.19 4.97
CA ALA A 205 3.05 -3.20 5.57
C ALA A 205 3.69 -2.54 6.81
N ALA A 206 4.41 -3.32 7.64
CA ALA A 206 5.16 -2.79 8.77
C ALA A 206 6.31 -1.87 8.31
N ALA A 207 7.03 -2.24 7.25
CA ALA A 207 8.08 -1.42 6.66
C ALA A 207 7.55 -0.10 6.10
N VAL A 208 6.39 -0.12 5.43
CA VAL A 208 5.70 1.09 4.97
C VAL A 208 5.35 1.98 6.15
N THR A 209 4.69 1.45 7.17
CA THR A 209 4.30 2.20 8.37
C THR A 209 5.51 2.87 9.03
N THR A 210 6.61 2.12 9.22
CA THR A 210 7.85 2.66 9.80
C THR A 210 8.45 3.79 8.96
N THR A 211 8.45 3.62 7.62
CA THR A 211 9.00 4.62 6.69
C THR A 211 8.15 5.90 6.69
N LEU A 212 6.83 5.78 6.75
CA LEU A 212 5.90 6.92 6.76
C LEU A 212 6.01 7.72 8.05
N LEU A 213 6.11 7.05 9.20
CA LEU A 213 6.25 7.70 10.50
C LEU A 213 7.64 8.29 10.77
N ALA A 214 8.63 8.02 9.91
CA ALA A 214 9.97 8.63 9.99
C ALA A 214 10.04 10.08 9.44
N GLY A 215 8.91 10.73 9.15
CA GLY A 215 8.85 12.15 8.78
C GLY A 215 9.28 12.46 7.34
N ARG A 216 9.07 11.55 6.39
CA ARG A 216 9.35 11.81 4.98
C ARG A 216 8.28 12.71 4.33
N PRO A 217 8.63 13.46 3.28
CA PRO A 217 7.66 14.23 2.49
C PRO A 217 6.50 13.35 1.99
N ALA A 218 5.30 13.92 1.90
CA ALA A 218 4.09 13.19 1.51
C ALA A 218 4.21 12.46 0.15
N MET A 219 4.90 13.05 -0.82
CA MET A 219 5.13 12.44 -2.14
C MET A 219 6.02 11.20 -2.04
N ASP A 220 7.08 11.23 -1.23
CA ASP A 220 7.95 10.09 -0.98
C ASP A 220 7.19 8.95 -0.26
N ALA A 221 6.24 9.33 0.59
CA ALA A 221 5.35 8.42 1.27
C ALA A 221 4.46 7.62 0.29
N LEU A 222 3.79 8.31 -0.63
CA LEU A 222 2.96 7.68 -1.65
C LEU A 222 3.77 6.80 -2.61
N MET A 223 4.97 7.25 -2.99
CA MET A 223 5.88 6.45 -3.81
C MET A 223 6.33 5.17 -3.08
N CYS A 224 6.62 5.24 -1.78
CA CYS A 224 6.96 4.07 -0.96
C CYS A 224 5.82 3.05 -0.92
N VAL A 225 4.57 3.50 -0.76
CA VAL A 225 3.37 2.63 -0.81
C VAL A 225 3.26 1.95 -2.18
N ALA A 226 3.38 2.72 -3.27
CA ALA A 226 3.30 2.22 -4.64
C ALA A 226 4.38 1.16 -4.93
N GLU A 227 5.62 1.42 -4.57
CA GLU A 227 6.75 0.51 -4.78
C GLU A 227 6.61 -0.79 -3.98
N ARG A 228 6.32 -0.70 -2.69
CA ARG A 228 6.18 -1.89 -1.83
C ARG A 228 5.01 -2.75 -2.26
N ALA A 229 3.86 -2.16 -2.54
CA ALA A 229 2.71 -2.90 -3.03
C ALA A 229 2.99 -3.59 -4.38
N ARG A 230 3.70 -2.91 -5.31
CA ARG A 230 4.11 -3.50 -6.58
C ARG A 230 4.95 -4.76 -6.39
N LEU A 231 5.97 -4.69 -5.54
CA LEU A 231 6.85 -5.82 -5.26
C LEU A 231 6.10 -7.00 -4.60
N LEU A 232 5.23 -6.71 -3.63
CA LEU A 232 4.46 -7.71 -2.91
C LEU A 232 3.41 -8.41 -3.79
N ALA A 233 2.76 -7.66 -4.69
CA ALA A 233 1.73 -8.17 -5.59
C ALA A 233 2.28 -8.81 -6.87
N ASP A 234 3.62 -8.78 -7.06
CA ASP A 234 4.24 -9.15 -8.34
C ASP A 234 3.56 -8.44 -9.52
N ALA A 235 3.38 -7.13 -9.36
CA ALA A 235 2.71 -6.28 -10.34
C ALA A 235 3.73 -5.62 -11.28
N ALA A 236 3.31 -5.33 -12.51
CA ALA A 236 4.11 -4.58 -13.49
C ALA A 236 4.25 -3.11 -13.08
N ALA A 237 3.21 -2.57 -12.44
CA ALA A 237 3.24 -1.23 -11.87
C ALA A 237 2.52 -1.20 -10.51
N GLY A 238 2.95 -0.30 -9.64
CA GLY A 238 2.23 0.13 -8.45
C GLY A 238 1.92 1.61 -8.59
N VAL A 239 0.64 1.98 -8.53
CA VAL A 239 0.18 3.32 -8.86
C VAL A 239 -0.72 3.83 -7.74
N VAL A 240 -0.48 5.04 -7.28
CA VAL A 240 -1.36 5.73 -6.34
C VAL A 240 -2.07 6.88 -7.04
N LEU A 241 -3.39 6.89 -6.93
CA LEU A 241 -4.26 7.93 -7.45
C LEU A 241 -4.88 8.72 -6.29
N GLN A 242 -5.04 10.01 -6.46
CA GLN A 242 -5.74 10.87 -5.50
C GLN A 242 -6.98 11.52 -6.14
N PRO A 243 -8.04 11.79 -5.36
CA PRO A 243 -9.21 12.52 -5.83
C PRO A 243 -8.85 13.93 -6.28
N THR A 244 -9.44 14.39 -7.40
CA THR A 244 -9.33 15.78 -7.88
C THR A 244 -10.55 16.60 -7.47
N PRO A 245 -10.43 17.95 -7.38
CA PRO A 245 -11.57 18.82 -7.04
C PRO A 245 -12.75 18.70 -8.01
N GLU A 246 -12.48 18.29 -9.24
CA GLU A 246 -13.47 18.11 -10.31
C GLU A 246 -14.25 16.80 -10.21
N GLY A 247 -13.97 15.98 -9.19
CA GLY A 247 -14.63 14.68 -8.94
C GLY A 247 -14.04 13.52 -9.71
N GLY A 248 -12.87 13.69 -10.32
CA GLY A 248 -12.06 12.65 -10.94
C GLY A 248 -10.99 12.09 -10.02
N MET A 249 -10.02 11.39 -10.60
CA MET A 249 -8.77 11.00 -9.93
C MET A 249 -7.56 11.30 -10.81
N GLU A 250 -6.41 11.56 -10.19
CA GLU A 250 -5.12 11.76 -10.88
C GLU A 250 -4.08 10.80 -10.31
N ILE A 251 -3.23 10.25 -11.18
CA ILE A 251 -2.08 9.44 -10.77
C ILE A 251 -0.99 10.37 -10.24
N VAL A 252 -0.76 10.31 -8.94
CA VAL A 252 0.24 11.15 -8.24
C VAL A 252 1.57 10.43 -7.99
N ALA A 253 1.56 9.10 -7.93
CA ALA A 253 2.77 8.30 -7.75
C ALA A 253 2.69 7.00 -8.56
N ALA A 254 3.79 6.61 -9.19
CA ALA A 254 3.88 5.38 -9.97
C ALA A 254 5.28 4.73 -9.84
N SER A 255 5.30 3.46 -9.47
CA SER A 255 6.48 2.60 -9.44
C SER A 255 6.37 1.53 -10.52
N THR A 256 7.38 1.41 -11.37
CA THR A 256 7.47 0.42 -12.45
C THR A 256 8.85 -0.26 -12.43
N HIS A 257 9.08 -1.27 -13.27
CA HIS A 257 10.42 -1.87 -13.44
C HIS A 257 11.38 -0.96 -14.22
N GLY A 258 10.86 0.05 -14.93
CA GLY A 258 11.62 1.02 -15.71
C GLY A 258 11.07 2.42 -15.52
N ASP A 259 11.22 3.26 -16.53
CA ASP A 259 10.67 4.61 -16.52
C ASP A 259 9.13 4.53 -16.44
N PRO A 260 8.46 5.18 -15.46
CA PRO A 260 7.01 5.28 -15.39
C PRO A 260 6.39 6.01 -16.59
N GLY A 261 7.19 6.79 -17.34
CA GLY A 261 6.75 7.51 -18.54
C GLY A 261 5.61 8.48 -18.23
N ASP A 262 4.51 8.34 -18.99
CA ASP A 262 3.30 9.19 -18.95
C ASP A 262 2.26 8.73 -17.90
N LEU A 263 2.61 7.82 -16.99
CA LEU A 263 1.67 7.37 -15.96
C LEU A 263 1.33 8.48 -14.97
N VAL A 264 2.34 9.16 -14.42
CA VAL A 264 2.14 10.25 -13.45
C VAL A 264 1.53 11.46 -14.15
N GLY A 265 0.50 12.07 -13.56
CA GLY A 265 -0.29 13.15 -14.16
C GLY A 265 -1.44 12.66 -15.05
N THR A 266 -1.59 11.33 -15.27
CA THR A 266 -2.76 10.80 -15.98
C THR A 266 -4.01 11.01 -15.14
N ALA A 267 -4.99 11.73 -15.71
CA ALA A 267 -6.28 11.98 -15.09
C ALA A 267 -7.33 10.95 -15.52
N ILE A 268 -8.16 10.54 -14.56
CA ILE A 268 -9.37 9.73 -14.78
C ILE A 268 -10.56 10.66 -14.62
N ALA A 269 -11.32 10.83 -15.71
CA ALA A 269 -12.50 11.70 -15.71
C ALA A 269 -13.60 11.18 -14.78
N PRO A 270 -14.43 12.07 -14.20
CA PRO A 270 -15.61 11.67 -13.44
C PRO A 270 -16.60 10.83 -14.28
N GLY A 271 -17.40 9.96 -13.60
CA GLY A 271 -18.42 9.13 -14.26
C GLY A 271 -17.90 7.82 -14.84
N SER A 272 -16.64 7.44 -14.63
CA SER A 272 -16.17 6.10 -14.91
C SER A 272 -16.78 5.10 -13.93
N PRO A 273 -17.35 3.94 -14.38
CA PRO A 273 -17.91 2.93 -13.48
C PRO A 273 -16.89 2.39 -12.45
N VAL A 274 -15.63 2.30 -12.83
CA VAL A 274 -14.53 1.93 -11.92
C VAL A 274 -14.35 2.99 -10.84
N LEU A 275 -14.38 4.26 -11.22
CA LEU A 275 -14.21 5.37 -10.30
C LEU A 275 -15.37 5.48 -9.31
N GLU A 276 -16.60 5.30 -9.76
CA GLU A 276 -17.79 5.32 -8.90
C GLU A 276 -17.71 4.24 -7.81
N GLN A 277 -17.30 3.03 -8.19
CA GLN A 277 -17.10 1.92 -7.25
C GLN A 277 -16.00 2.23 -6.23
N LEU A 278 -14.86 2.77 -6.67
CA LEU A 278 -13.74 3.15 -5.80
C LEU A 278 -14.10 4.31 -4.85
N LEU A 279 -14.85 5.30 -5.34
CA LEU A 279 -15.36 6.39 -4.49
C LEU A 279 -16.36 5.88 -3.44
N GLY A 280 -17.11 4.81 -3.75
CA GLY A 280 -17.94 4.08 -2.81
C GLY A 280 -17.16 3.26 -1.77
N GLY A 281 -15.84 3.18 -1.89
CA GLY A 281 -14.98 2.43 -0.98
C GLY A 281 -14.86 0.93 -1.29
N GLU A 282 -15.32 0.51 -2.46
CA GLU A 282 -15.27 -0.89 -2.87
C GLU A 282 -14.05 -1.17 -3.76
N PRO A 283 -13.33 -2.29 -3.54
CA PRO A 283 -12.23 -2.66 -4.40
C PRO A 283 -12.72 -3.11 -5.78
N VAL A 284 -11.93 -2.82 -6.82
CA VAL A 284 -12.20 -3.23 -8.19
C VAL A 284 -11.17 -4.26 -8.65
N PHE A 285 -11.65 -5.39 -9.18
CA PHE A 285 -10.83 -6.44 -9.77
C PHE A 285 -11.16 -6.59 -11.25
N ILE A 286 -10.12 -6.58 -12.08
CA ILE A 286 -10.20 -6.63 -13.54
C ILE A 286 -9.35 -7.80 -14.02
N GLU A 287 -9.93 -8.66 -14.87
CA GLU A 287 -9.22 -9.82 -15.41
C GLU A 287 -8.23 -9.43 -16.53
N ASP A 288 -8.59 -8.45 -17.35
CA ASP A 288 -7.71 -7.90 -18.39
C ASP A 288 -8.06 -6.43 -18.64
N SER A 289 -7.17 -5.52 -18.22
CA SER A 289 -7.36 -4.07 -18.35
C SER A 289 -7.46 -3.62 -19.81
N ALA A 290 -6.82 -4.32 -20.74
CA ALA A 290 -6.81 -3.94 -22.15
C ALA A 290 -8.19 -4.13 -22.81
N THR A 291 -8.97 -5.12 -22.36
CA THR A 291 -10.23 -5.51 -22.96
C THR A 291 -11.46 -5.15 -22.13
N ASP A 292 -11.30 -4.83 -20.85
CA ASP A 292 -12.43 -4.47 -19.98
C ASP A 292 -13.01 -3.10 -20.36
N PRO A 293 -14.31 -3.04 -20.72
CA PRO A 293 -14.95 -1.80 -21.17
C PRO A 293 -15.05 -0.72 -20.07
N ARG A 294 -14.93 -1.09 -18.80
CA ARG A 294 -14.94 -0.15 -17.67
C ARG A 294 -13.67 0.68 -17.58
N MET A 295 -12.57 0.19 -18.21
CA MET A 295 -11.28 0.89 -18.25
C MET A 295 -11.27 1.94 -19.35
N THR A 296 -11.14 3.20 -18.98
CA THR A 296 -11.22 4.36 -19.90
C THR A 296 -9.88 5.05 -20.14
N THR A 297 -8.83 4.70 -19.37
CA THR A 297 -7.50 5.33 -19.49
C THR A 297 -6.75 4.84 -20.73
N HIS A 298 -5.98 5.72 -21.37
CA HIS A 298 -5.14 5.38 -22.52
C HIS A 298 -4.05 4.34 -22.21
N VAL A 299 -3.62 4.26 -20.95
CA VAL A 299 -2.57 3.34 -20.49
C VAL A 299 -3.07 1.89 -20.31
N ARG A 300 -4.39 1.65 -20.36
CA ARG A 300 -4.99 0.33 -20.13
C ARG A 300 -4.42 -0.78 -21.01
N GLU A 301 -4.08 -0.46 -22.26
CA GLU A 301 -3.59 -1.44 -23.26
C GLU A 301 -2.23 -2.04 -22.90
N ARG A 302 -1.49 -1.42 -21.98
CA ARG A 302 -0.18 -1.89 -21.48
C ARG A 302 -0.32 -3.02 -20.46
N PHE A 303 -1.51 -3.19 -19.87
CA PHE A 303 -1.72 -4.02 -18.69
C PHE A 303 -2.76 -5.12 -18.92
N GLY A 304 -2.61 -6.21 -18.17
CA GLY A 304 -3.53 -7.33 -18.08
C GLY A 304 -4.34 -7.29 -16.77
N PRO A 305 -4.28 -8.37 -15.96
CA PRO A 305 -5.01 -8.43 -14.70
C PRO A 305 -4.65 -7.27 -13.76
N SER A 306 -5.67 -6.64 -13.19
CA SER A 306 -5.47 -5.47 -12.33
C SER A 306 -6.35 -5.52 -11.09
N MET A 307 -5.85 -5.02 -9.98
CA MET A 307 -6.64 -4.74 -8.79
C MET A 307 -6.48 -3.28 -8.39
N MET A 308 -7.59 -2.65 -8.03
CA MET A 308 -7.65 -1.27 -7.56
C MET A 308 -8.27 -1.26 -6.18
N LEU A 309 -7.55 -0.75 -5.21
CA LEU A 309 -7.85 -0.86 -3.79
C LEU A 309 -8.03 0.53 -3.20
N PRO A 310 -9.17 0.85 -2.59
CA PRO A 310 -9.37 2.15 -1.98
C PRO A 310 -8.44 2.30 -0.76
N LEU A 311 -7.73 3.42 -0.68
CA LEU A 311 -6.99 3.85 0.50
C LEU A 311 -7.95 4.69 1.35
N GLN A 312 -8.58 4.07 2.34
CA GLN A 312 -9.58 4.72 3.19
C GLN A 312 -9.18 4.70 4.65
N SER A 313 -9.47 5.80 5.35
CA SER A 313 -9.37 5.88 6.81
C SER A 313 -10.52 6.71 7.37
N GLY A 314 -11.18 6.22 8.43
CA GLY A 314 -12.32 6.91 9.04
C GLY A 314 -13.50 7.18 8.09
N GLY A 315 -13.69 6.37 7.05
CA GLY A 315 -14.74 6.55 6.04
C GLY A 315 -14.41 7.58 4.96
N GLN A 316 -13.23 8.20 5.00
CA GLN A 316 -12.77 9.13 3.97
C GLN A 316 -11.81 8.43 3.00
N LEU A 317 -12.04 8.61 1.69
CA LEU A 317 -11.15 8.14 0.65
C LEU A 317 -9.96 9.12 0.51
N ILE A 318 -8.75 8.62 0.78
CA ILE A 318 -7.49 9.37 0.65
C ILE A 318 -6.95 9.24 -0.77
N GLY A 319 -7.17 8.08 -1.37
CA GLY A 319 -6.71 7.73 -2.71
C GLY A 319 -7.06 6.32 -3.09
N THR A 320 -6.47 5.84 -4.17
CA THR A 320 -6.60 4.46 -4.66
C THR A 320 -5.22 3.90 -4.99
N LEU A 321 -4.96 2.68 -4.54
CA LEU A 321 -3.78 1.91 -4.93
C LEU A 321 -4.15 0.98 -6.08
N ALA A 322 -3.57 1.17 -7.26
CA ALA A 322 -3.76 0.31 -8.42
C ALA A 322 -2.52 -0.55 -8.68
N LEU A 323 -2.73 -1.84 -8.89
CA LEU A 323 -1.71 -2.86 -9.07
C LEU A 323 -1.98 -3.67 -10.34
N PRO A 324 -1.65 -3.16 -11.53
CA PRO A 324 -1.77 -3.89 -12.76
C PRO A 324 -0.59 -4.85 -12.98
N ARG A 325 -0.88 -6.07 -13.46
CA ARG A 325 0.12 -7.01 -14.00
C ARG A 325 0.35 -6.79 -15.49
N ALA A 326 1.43 -7.34 -16.01
CA ALA A 326 1.69 -7.36 -17.44
C ALA A 326 0.59 -8.13 -18.20
N ARG A 327 0.44 -7.84 -19.49
CA ARG A 327 -0.46 -8.61 -20.37
C ARG A 327 -0.09 -10.08 -20.37
N GLY A 328 -1.08 -10.95 -20.27
CA GLY A 328 -0.86 -12.39 -20.17
C GLY A 328 -0.36 -12.88 -18.80
N GLY A 329 -0.20 -11.98 -17.84
CA GLY A 329 0.13 -12.33 -16.47
C GLY A 329 -0.98 -13.14 -15.80
N ARG A 330 -0.63 -13.89 -14.72
CA ARG A 330 -1.63 -14.66 -13.99
C ARG A 330 -2.65 -13.73 -13.31
N PRO A 331 -3.94 -14.09 -13.27
CA PRO A 331 -4.94 -13.35 -12.51
C PRO A 331 -4.60 -13.33 -11.02
N TYR A 332 -5.11 -12.34 -10.32
CA TYR A 332 -5.04 -12.25 -8.86
C TYR A 332 -5.99 -13.26 -8.22
N ASP A 333 -5.46 -14.18 -7.42
CA ASP A 333 -6.24 -15.15 -6.65
C ASP A 333 -6.91 -14.52 -5.41
N ALA A 334 -7.76 -15.27 -4.72
CA ALA A 334 -8.48 -14.78 -3.54
C ALA A 334 -7.52 -14.36 -2.40
N VAL A 335 -6.38 -15.03 -2.27
CA VAL A 335 -5.34 -14.71 -1.27
C VAL A 335 -4.64 -13.40 -1.63
N ASP A 336 -4.23 -13.21 -2.90
CA ASP A 336 -3.65 -11.96 -3.38
C ASP A 336 -4.59 -10.78 -3.10
N ARG A 337 -5.88 -10.92 -3.43
CA ARG A 337 -6.91 -9.88 -3.23
C ARG A 337 -7.08 -9.51 -1.76
N LEU A 338 -7.16 -10.52 -0.89
CA LEU A 338 -7.32 -10.31 0.56
C LEU A 338 -6.11 -9.58 1.16
N LEU A 339 -4.90 -10.08 0.87
CA LEU A 339 -3.67 -9.53 1.44
C LEU A 339 -3.40 -8.11 0.95
N ALA A 340 -3.62 -7.85 -0.34
CA ALA A 340 -3.48 -6.51 -0.90
C ALA A 340 -4.51 -5.52 -0.33
N SER A 341 -5.76 -5.95 -0.10
CA SER A 341 -6.79 -5.12 0.54
C SER A 341 -6.41 -4.77 1.99
N GLN A 342 -5.89 -5.75 2.74
CA GLN A 342 -5.38 -5.50 4.10
C GLN A 342 -4.20 -4.52 4.10
N PHE A 343 -3.27 -4.68 3.16
CA PHE A 343 -2.15 -3.75 2.99
C PHE A 343 -2.65 -2.34 2.67
N ALA A 344 -3.59 -2.18 1.74
CA ALA A 344 -4.16 -0.88 1.37
C ALA A 344 -4.80 -0.18 2.58
N SER A 345 -5.55 -0.91 3.40
CA SER A 345 -6.15 -0.37 4.63
C SER A 345 -5.09 0.08 5.66
N GLN A 346 -4.02 -0.71 5.84
CA GLN A 346 -2.92 -0.35 6.74
C GLN A 346 -2.11 0.84 6.22
N ALA A 347 -1.83 0.89 4.90
CA ALA A 347 -1.14 2.00 4.26
C ALA A 347 -1.95 3.30 4.38
N ALA A 348 -3.28 3.24 4.20
CA ALA A 348 -4.16 4.39 4.38
C ALA A 348 -4.10 4.95 5.80
N LEU A 349 -4.17 4.07 6.81
CA LEU A 349 -4.05 4.49 8.22
C LEU A 349 -2.68 5.11 8.50
N ALA A 350 -1.61 4.51 7.99
CA ALA A 350 -0.24 5.02 8.18
C ALA A 350 -0.04 6.39 7.51
N LEU A 351 -0.64 6.61 6.31
CA LEU A 351 -0.62 7.92 5.63
C LEU A 351 -1.30 9.00 6.47
N VAL A 352 -2.49 8.73 7.02
CA VAL A 352 -3.21 9.68 7.89
C VAL A 352 -2.43 10.00 9.15
N LEU A 353 -1.82 8.98 9.78
CA LEU A 353 -1.02 9.20 10.98
C LEU A 353 0.24 10.02 10.69
N ALA A 354 0.89 9.79 9.55
CA ALA A 354 2.06 10.55 9.14
C ALA A 354 1.71 12.02 8.85
N ASP A 355 0.59 12.28 8.18
CA ASP A 355 0.07 13.62 7.91
C ASP A 355 -0.27 14.36 9.22
N ALA A 356 -1.02 13.71 10.11
CA ALA A 356 -1.36 14.27 11.43
C ALA A 356 -0.12 14.51 12.31
N GLN A 357 0.93 13.70 12.19
CA GLN A 357 2.19 13.93 12.89
C GLN A 357 2.93 15.14 12.31
N HIS A 358 2.99 15.26 11.00
CA HIS A 358 3.60 16.40 10.32
C HIS A 358 2.92 17.72 10.70
N ASP A 359 1.58 17.74 10.71
CA ASP A 359 0.80 18.90 11.16
C ASP A 359 1.11 19.28 12.61
N ARG A 360 1.22 18.28 13.51
CA ARG A 360 1.59 18.53 14.91
C ARG A 360 2.99 19.11 15.07
N GLU A 361 3.96 18.59 14.30
CA GLU A 361 5.33 19.11 14.32
C GLU A 361 5.37 20.56 13.83
N GLN A 362 4.61 20.88 12.78
CA GLN A 362 4.48 22.27 12.30
C GLN A 362 3.84 23.17 13.37
N LEU A 363 2.75 22.73 13.98
CA LEU A 363 2.08 23.49 15.06
C LEU A 363 3.02 23.74 16.25
N ALA A 364 3.78 22.72 16.67
CA ALA A 364 4.75 22.86 17.76
C ALA A 364 5.84 23.90 17.44
N VAL A 365 6.31 23.97 16.19
CA VAL A 365 7.26 24.99 15.75
C VAL A 365 6.63 26.39 15.84
N TYR A 366 5.35 26.54 15.46
CA TYR A 366 4.64 27.82 15.56
C TYR A 366 4.45 28.24 17.03
N GLU A 367 4.01 27.32 17.90
CA GLU A 367 3.84 27.58 19.33
C GLU A 367 5.16 27.99 20.00
N ASP A 368 6.26 27.36 19.61
CA ASP A 368 7.60 27.66 20.16
C ASP A 368 8.08 29.05 19.72
N ARG A 369 7.89 29.38 18.43
CA ARG A 369 8.19 30.72 17.90
C ARG A 369 7.36 31.81 18.59
N ASP A 370 6.07 31.58 18.82
CA ASP A 370 5.19 32.54 19.47
C ASP A 370 5.54 32.70 20.97
N ARG A 371 5.97 31.62 21.62
CA ARG A 371 6.48 31.67 22.99
C ARG A 371 7.76 32.50 23.06
N ILE A 372 8.76 32.23 22.19
CA ILE A 372 10.02 32.96 22.15
C ILE A 372 9.78 34.44 21.87
N ALA A 373 8.87 34.77 20.96
CA ALA A 373 8.52 36.15 20.64
C ALA A 373 7.92 36.89 21.86
N ARG A 374 7.03 36.22 22.63
CA ARG A 374 6.49 36.80 23.88
C ARG A 374 7.55 36.98 24.96
N ASP A 375 8.41 35.98 25.17
CA ASP A 375 9.47 36.03 26.17
C ASP A 375 10.47 37.15 25.85
N LEU A 376 10.82 37.35 24.57
CA LEU A 376 11.66 38.45 24.13
C LEU A 376 10.99 39.81 24.35
N HIS A 377 9.69 39.92 24.02
CA HIS A 377 8.95 41.17 24.25
C HIS A 377 8.91 41.53 25.74
N ASP A 378 8.52 40.60 26.61
CA ASP A 378 8.28 40.88 28.02
C ASP A 378 9.58 41.10 28.81
N LEU A 379 10.65 40.37 28.48
CA LEU A 379 11.90 40.45 29.23
C LEU A 379 12.86 41.51 28.68
N VAL A 380 13.05 41.52 27.35
CA VAL A 380 14.08 42.36 26.71
C VAL A 380 13.57 43.76 26.45
N VAL A 381 12.41 43.90 25.78
CA VAL A 381 11.86 45.22 25.43
C VAL A 381 11.52 46.02 26.68
N GLN A 382 10.90 45.42 27.72
CA GLN A 382 10.61 46.09 28.98
C GLN A 382 11.85 46.57 29.72
N ARG A 383 12.93 45.76 29.74
CA ARG A 383 14.20 46.17 30.38
C ARG A 383 14.88 47.31 29.61
N LEU A 384 14.88 47.25 28.28
CA LEU A 384 15.44 48.29 27.44
C LEU A 384 14.70 49.60 27.63
N PHE A 385 13.35 49.59 27.65
CA PHE A 385 12.54 50.81 27.96
C PHE A 385 12.82 51.37 29.36
N ALA A 386 12.96 50.53 30.37
CA ALA A 386 13.30 50.97 31.72
C ALA A 386 14.70 51.66 31.75
N THR A 387 15.65 51.13 31.01
CA THR A 387 17.01 51.68 30.93
C THR A 387 17.00 53.00 30.15
N GLU A 388 16.27 53.08 29.05
CA GLU A 388 16.06 54.33 28.27
C GLU A 388 15.47 55.45 29.14
N MET A 389 14.38 55.17 29.89
CA MET A 389 13.78 56.12 30.82
C MET A 389 14.76 56.60 31.90
N MET A 390 15.63 55.71 32.42
CA MET A 390 16.64 56.06 33.42
C MET A 390 17.70 56.97 32.80
N LEU A 391 18.15 56.69 31.58
CA LEU A 391 19.14 57.50 30.87
C LEU A 391 18.53 58.86 30.51
N GLU A 392 17.31 58.91 30.01
CA GLU A 392 16.62 60.19 29.70
C GLU A 392 16.39 61.06 30.91
N SER A 393 16.01 60.43 32.05
CA SER A 393 15.91 61.10 33.36
C SER A 393 17.25 61.67 33.85
N THR A 394 18.37 60.94 33.58
CA THR A 394 19.69 61.38 33.94
C THR A 394 20.17 62.48 33.02
N LYS A 395 19.91 62.42 31.71
CA LYS A 395 20.14 63.49 30.74
C LYS A 395 19.46 64.81 31.13
N LYS A 396 18.14 64.76 31.53
CA LYS A 396 17.37 65.93 31.98
C LYS A 396 17.95 66.54 33.28
N ARG A 397 18.49 65.69 34.20
CA ARG A 397 19.14 66.18 35.42
C ARG A 397 20.52 66.77 35.17
N SER A 398 21.27 66.23 34.24
CA SER A 398 22.60 66.73 33.83
C SER A 398 22.49 68.09 33.09
N ALA A 399 21.49 68.27 32.24
CA ALA A 399 21.21 69.51 31.54
C ALA A 399 20.84 70.69 32.46
N ALA A 400 20.39 70.39 33.72
CA ALA A 400 20.08 71.39 34.73
C ALA A 400 21.30 71.81 35.57
N ALA A 401 22.52 71.25 35.38
CA ALA A 401 23.75 71.52 36.07
C ALA A 401 24.68 72.42 35.27
N PRO A 402 25.39 73.43 35.87
CA PRO A 402 26.11 74.51 35.12
C PRO A 402 27.43 74.09 34.45
N SER A 403 27.72 72.82 34.27
CA SER A 403 29.01 72.36 33.67
C SER A 403 28.89 70.99 32.95
N GLY A 404 27.93 70.88 32.01
CA GLY A 404 27.54 69.54 31.57
C GLY A 404 27.46 69.23 30.08
N ASP A 405 28.07 69.98 29.15
CA ASP A 405 27.86 69.80 27.71
C ASP A 405 28.34 68.43 27.17
N THR A 406 29.48 67.89 27.62
CA THR A 406 29.99 66.61 27.11
C THR A 406 29.24 65.37 27.64
N VAL A 407 28.79 65.40 28.89
CA VAL A 407 28.03 64.28 29.52
C VAL A 407 26.58 64.21 28.94
N GLY A 408 26.01 65.39 28.62
CA GLY A 408 24.71 65.45 27.97
C GLY A 408 24.70 64.85 26.56
N ASP A 409 25.74 65.06 25.79
CA ASP A 409 25.93 64.52 24.44
C ASP A 409 26.21 62.99 24.46
N GLU A 410 26.96 62.51 25.45
CA GLU A 410 27.21 61.06 25.63
C GLU A 410 25.93 60.31 26.05
N LEU A 411 25.12 60.86 26.94
CA LEU A 411 23.82 60.35 27.31
C LEU A 411 22.82 60.40 26.16
N GLY A 412 22.88 61.44 25.32
CA GLY A 412 22.08 61.55 24.11
C GLY A 412 22.36 60.38 23.15
N ARG A 413 23.65 60.15 22.86
CA ARG A 413 24.05 59.03 22.00
C ARG A 413 23.67 57.67 22.55
N ALA A 414 23.75 57.46 23.87
CA ALA A 414 23.34 56.20 24.52
C ALA A 414 21.82 55.99 24.43
N VAL A 415 20.99 57.03 24.51
CA VAL A 415 19.52 56.94 24.31
C VAL A 415 19.21 56.60 22.87
N ASP A 416 19.86 57.26 21.89
CA ASP A 416 19.64 57.00 20.46
C ASP A 416 20.03 55.56 20.07
N GLU A 417 21.12 55.03 20.65
CA GLU A 417 21.59 53.66 20.44
C GLU A 417 20.64 52.63 21.06
N LEU A 418 20.06 52.95 22.22
CA LEU A 418 19.07 52.10 22.89
C LEU A 418 17.77 52.05 22.09
N ASP A 419 17.31 53.18 21.59
CA ASP A 419 16.11 53.28 20.72
C ASP A 419 16.27 52.42 19.42
N SER A 420 17.48 52.55 18.81
CA SER A 420 17.82 51.71 17.65
C SER A 420 17.75 50.20 17.99
N THR A 421 18.32 49.80 19.14
CA THR A 421 18.33 48.41 19.62
C THR A 421 16.89 47.92 19.88
N ILE A 422 16.02 48.76 20.49
CA ILE A 422 14.61 48.43 20.71
C ILE A 422 13.88 48.20 19.38
N GLN A 423 14.14 49.00 18.38
CA GLN A 423 13.54 48.81 17.04
C GLN A 423 14.05 47.54 16.33
N GLU A 424 15.34 47.20 16.47
CA GLU A 424 15.90 45.96 15.95
C GLU A 424 15.27 44.73 16.61
N VAL A 425 15.15 44.74 17.92
CA VAL A 425 14.52 43.64 18.69
C VAL A 425 13.04 43.49 18.31
N ARG A 426 12.29 44.60 18.21
CA ARG A 426 10.90 44.56 17.73
C ARG A 426 10.78 43.98 16.33
N THR A 427 11.68 44.32 15.43
CA THR A 427 11.71 43.80 14.06
C THR A 427 11.99 42.29 14.08
N ALA A 428 12.92 41.81 14.93
CA ALA A 428 13.25 40.39 15.09
C ALA A 428 12.06 39.59 15.69
N ILE A 429 11.39 40.13 16.73
CA ILE A 429 10.17 39.53 17.31
C ILE A 429 9.08 39.42 16.25
N PHE A 430 8.88 40.46 15.45
CA PHE A 430 7.90 40.45 14.38
C PHE A 430 8.21 39.40 13.30
N ALA A 431 9.48 39.25 12.91
CA ALA A 431 9.90 38.22 11.96
C ALA A 431 9.67 36.78 12.49
N LEU A 432 9.80 36.58 13.80
CA LEU A 432 9.51 35.27 14.44
C LEU A 432 8.02 34.93 14.44
N GLN A 433 7.14 35.93 14.51
CA GLN A 433 5.69 35.76 14.50
C GLN A 433 5.08 35.62 13.09
N GLN A 434 5.86 35.87 12.04
CA GLN A 434 5.40 35.65 10.67
C GLN A 434 5.42 34.17 10.29
N PRO A 435 4.35 33.64 9.67
CA PRO A 435 4.39 32.30 9.11
C PRO A 435 5.43 32.22 7.99
N PRO A 436 6.09 31.05 7.80
CA PRO A 436 7.03 30.85 6.71
C PRO A 436 6.38 31.13 5.35
N THR A 437 7.18 31.58 4.40
CA THR A 437 6.75 31.93 3.03
C THR A 437 6.11 30.76 2.27
N ASP A 438 6.37 29.53 2.71
CA ASP A 438 5.95 28.27 2.07
C ASP A 438 4.74 27.60 2.73
N ALA A 439 4.11 28.23 3.75
CA ALA A 439 2.89 27.68 4.34
C ALA A 439 1.72 27.75 3.34
N PRO A 440 0.86 26.70 3.21
CA PRO A 440 -0.33 26.74 2.37
C PRO A 440 -1.16 27.95 2.77
N THR A 441 -1.27 28.93 1.85
CA THR A 441 -1.81 30.25 2.14
C THR A 441 -3.33 30.20 2.14
N THR A 442 -3.93 29.91 3.30
CA THR A 442 -5.34 30.24 3.53
C THR A 442 -5.57 31.71 3.25
N PHE A 443 -6.79 32.09 2.91
CA PHE A 443 -7.10 33.51 2.65
C PHE A 443 -6.79 34.39 3.88
N ARG A 444 -7.07 33.90 5.09
CA ARG A 444 -6.65 34.55 6.35
C ARG A 444 -5.14 34.77 6.41
N GLY A 445 -4.36 33.77 6.06
CA GLY A 445 -2.90 33.88 6.01
C GLY A 445 -2.42 34.95 5.02
N ARG A 446 -3.07 35.08 3.86
CA ARG A 446 -2.78 36.13 2.88
C ARG A 446 -3.09 37.52 3.43
N VAL A 447 -4.23 37.71 4.08
CA VAL A 447 -4.61 39.00 4.73
C VAL A 447 -3.62 39.40 5.83
N LEU A 448 -3.26 38.43 6.71
CA LEU A 448 -2.30 38.69 7.78
C LEU A 448 -0.90 39.01 7.26
N ARG A 449 -0.51 38.46 6.12
CA ARG A 449 0.75 38.79 5.45
C ARG A 449 0.75 40.22 4.89
N GLU A 450 -0.33 40.64 4.26
CA GLU A 450 -0.46 42.01 3.73
C GLU A 450 -0.46 43.04 4.86
N THR A 451 -1.20 42.81 5.94
CA THR A 451 -1.23 43.70 7.10
C THR A 451 0.10 43.73 7.85
N GLY A 452 0.78 42.58 7.94
CA GLY A 452 2.12 42.46 8.53
C GLY A 452 3.18 43.21 7.73
N GLY A 453 3.16 43.08 6.38
CA GLY A 453 4.04 43.86 5.52
C GLY A 453 3.83 45.38 5.65
N ALA A 454 2.58 45.79 5.80
CA ALA A 454 2.24 47.22 6.00
C ALA A 454 2.69 47.75 7.38
N ALA A 455 2.73 46.89 8.42
CA ALA A 455 3.14 47.30 9.76
C ALA A 455 4.57 47.83 9.83
N VAL A 456 5.47 47.30 9.00
CA VAL A 456 6.85 47.80 8.87
C VAL A 456 6.91 49.24 8.42
N LEU A 457 6.04 49.63 7.48
CA LEU A 457 5.96 51.00 6.95
C LEU A 457 5.20 51.94 7.89
N LEU A 458 4.21 51.39 8.61
CA LEU A 458 3.34 52.18 9.51
C LEU A 458 3.97 52.42 10.88
N GLY A 459 4.92 51.59 11.30
CA GLY A 459 5.52 51.62 12.64
C GLY A 459 4.63 51.05 13.75
N PHE A 460 3.47 50.47 13.40
CA PHE A 460 2.57 49.78 14.33
C PHE A 460 1.79 48.66 13.61
N GLN A 461 1.31 47.66 14.36
CA GLN A 461 0.57 46.54 13.81
C GLN A 461 -0.92 46.89 13.61
N PRO A 462 -1.47 46.80 12.38
CA PRO A 462 -2.91 46.87 12.15
C PRO A 462 -3.64 45.75 12.86
N SER A 463 -4.76 46.05 13.53
CA SER A 463 -5.61 45.01 14.13
C SER A 463 -6.48 44.37 13.06
N VAL A 464 -6.53 43.00 13.04
CA VAL A 464 -7.32 42.26 12.05
C VAL A 464 -8.39 41.44 12.73
N ARG A 465 -9.63 41.53 12.25
CA ARG A 465 -10.76 40.71 12.73
C ARG A 465 -11.38 39.97 11.54
N PHE A 466 -11.63 38.70 11.72
CA PHE A 466 -12.33 37.86 10.75
C PHE A 466 -13.70 37.44 11.29
N ALA A 467 -14.73 37.45 10.44
CA ALA A 467 -16.05 36.95 10.72
C ALA A 467 -16.51 36.00 9.58
N GLY A 468 -17.21 34.93 9.94
CA GLY A 468 -17.65 33.91 9.01
C GLY A 468 -16.58 32.91 8.56
N ALA A 469 -16.94 32.05 7.60
CA ALA A 469 -16.07 30.98 7.08
C ALA A 469 -15.19 31.51 5.93
N VAL A 470 -14.32 32.47 6.20
CA VAL A 470 -13.55 33.26 5.25
C VAL A 470 -12.72 32.38 4.30
N ASP A 471 -12.03 31.36 4.86
CA ASP A 471 -11.16 30.47 4.07
C ASP A 471 -11.93 29.52 3.14
N ALA A 472 -13.16 29.17 3.52
CA ALA A 472 -14.00 28.26 2.73
C ALA A 472 -14.82 28.97 1.64
N LEU A 473 -15.23 30.21 1.91
CA LEU A 473 -16.13 30.97 1.04
C LEU A 473 -15.41 31.88 0.03
N LEU A 474 -14.25 32.44 0.40
CA LEU A 474 -13.50 33.37 -0.45
C LEU A 474 -12.59 32.61 -1.42
N ARG A 475 -13.05 32.50 -2.68
CA ARG A 475 -12.31 31.93 -3.81
C ARG A 475 -11.95 32.99 -4.83
N GLU A 476 -11.04 32.70 -5.74
CA GLU A 476 -10.74 33.59 -6.88
C GLU A 476 -11.96 33.69 -7.82
N PRO A 477 -12.25 34.87 -8.39
CA PRO A 477 -11.43 36.09 -8.35
C PRO A 477 -11.66 36.99 -7.11
N ALA A 478 -12.77 36.82 -6.36
CA ALA A 478 -13.16 37.68 -5.24
C ALA A 478 -12.07 37.81 -4.15
N ALA A 479 -11.32 36.74 -3.92
CA ALA A 479 -10.19 36.73 -2.97
C ALA A 479 -9.06 37.67 -3.42
N GLY A 480 -8.70 37.68 -4.69
CA GLY A 480 -7.70 38.57 -5.28
C GLY A 480 -8.11 40.05 -5.24
N ASP A 481 -9.39 40.29 -5.54
CA ASP A 481 -9.95 41.66 -5.54
C ASP A 481 -9.97 42.24 -4.11
N LEU A 482 -10.36 41.44 -3.11
CA LEU A 482 -10.34 41.84 -1.70
C LEU A 482 -8.92 42.19 -1.23
N LEU A 483 -7.93 41.37 -1.57
CA LEU A 483 -6.53 41.63 -1.21
C LEU A 483 -6.00 42.89 -1.90
N SER A 484 -6.40 43.13 -3.14
CA SER A 484 -6.03 44.37 -3.86
C SER A 484 -6.65 45.61 -3.21
N ALA A 485 -7.92 45.52 -2.78
CA ALA A 485 -8.58 46.56 -2.01
C ALA A 485 -7.90 46.84 -0.66
N LEU A 486 -7.48 45.77 0.05
CA LEU A 486 -6.75 45.85 1.31
C LEU A 486 -5.41 46.57 1.15
N ARG A 487 -4.60 46.19 0.13
CA ARG A 487 -3.33 46.86 -0.18
C ARG A 487 -3.54 48.36 -0.49
N GLY A 488 -4.55 48.66 -1.29
CA GLY A 488 -4.91 50.05 -1.60
C GLY A 488 -5.29 50.86 -0.35
N ALA A 489 -6.06 50.26 0.57
CA ALA A 489 -6.46 50.89 1.81
C ALA A 489 -5.27 51.15 2.76
N LEU A 490 -4.40 50.18 2.95
CA LEU A 490 -3.19 50.29 3.77
C LEU A 490 -2.21 51.31 3.22
N ALA A 491 -1.98 51.34 1.90
CA ALA A 491 -1.16 52.32 1.25
C ALA A 491 -1.76 53.75 1.34
N ALA A 492 -3.09 53.89 1.30
CA ALA A 492 -3.76 55.17 1.51
C ALA A 492 -3.64 55.64 2.97
N ALA A 493 -3.76 54.75 3.94
CA ALA A 493 -3.56 55.07 5.35
C ALA A 493 -2.12 55.54 5.63
N HIS A 494 -1.10 54.86 5.09
CA HIS A 494 0.31 55.23 5.25
C HIS A 494 0.63 56.65 4.73
N ARG A 495 -0.07 57.13 3.72
CA ARG A 495 0.12 58.51 3.18
C ARG A 495 -0.53 59.61 4.01
N ARG A 496 -1.35 59.25 5.03
CA ARG A 496 -1.99 60.24 5.91
C ARG A 496 -1.08 60.59 7.09
N SER A 497 -1.22 61.81 7.57
CA SER A 497 -0.49 62.25 8.76
C SER A 497 -1.16 61.76 10.05
N GLU A 498 -0.39 61.56 11.11
CA GLU A 498 -0.85 61.25 12.47
C GLU A 498 -1.65 59.91 12.56
N VAL A 499 -1.37 58.91 11.72
CA VAL A 499 -1.98 57.59 11.83
C VAL A 499 -1.31 56.82 12.96
N THR A 500 -2.09 56.43 13.95
CA THR A 500 -1.61 55.62 15.11
C THR A 500 -2.34 54.30 15.24
N SER A 501 -3.45 54.10 14.55
CA SER A 501 -4.19 52.84 14.57
C SER A 501 -4.89 52.56 13.24
N ILE A 502 -4.88 51.26 12.85
CA ILE A 502 -5.66 50.76 11.70
C ILE A 502 -6.40 49.52 12.14
N GLN A 503 -7.68 49.43 11.83
CA GLN A 503 -8.54 48.27 12.05
C GLN A 503 -8.98 47.69 10.72
N VAL A 504 -8.75 46.42 10.51
CA VAL A 504 -9.15 45.66 9.34
C VAL A 504 -10.18 44.61 9.74
N GLU A 505 -11.38 44.69 9.17
CA GLU A 505 -12.45 43.71 9.39
C GLU A 505 -12.75 43.01 8.05
N VAL A 506 -12.68 41.68 8.04
CA VAL A 506 -13.03 40.84 6.88
C VAL A 506 -14.18 39.92 7.30
N ASP A 507 -15.30 40.01 6.58
CA ASP A 507 -16.50 39.22 6.79
C ASP A 507 -16.90 38.47 5.52
N ALA A 508 -17.20 37.18 5.64
CA ALA A 508 -17.68 36.34 4.54
C ALA A 508 -18.92 35.55 4.94
N THR A 509 -19.98 35.76 4.19
CA THR A 509 -21.23 34.99 4.22
C THR A 509 -21.39 34.21 2.92
N PRO A 510 -22.29 33.22 2.81
CA PRO A 510 -22.47 32.44 1.58
C PRO A 510 -22.81 33.26 0.31
N THR A 511 -23.27 34.48 0.47
CA THR A 511 -23.71 35.33 -0.63
C THR A 511 -22.84 36.57 -0.83
N ARG A 512 -21.92 36.88 0.12
CA ARG A 512 -21.26 38.21 0.11
C ARG A 512 -19.96 38.18 0.90
N ALA A 513 -18.93 38.85 0.36
CA ALA A 513 -17.69 39.19 1.06
C ALA A 513 -17.61 40.71 1.32
N ARG A 514 -17.08 41.07 2.49
CA ARG A 514 -16.87 42.47 2.91
C ARG A 514 -15.45 42.65 3.46
N LEU A 515 -14.86 43.78 3.09
CA LEU A 515 -13.67 44.33 3.74
C LEU A 515 -14.01 45.71 4.28
N LYS A 516 -13.62 46.00 5.51
CA LYS A 516 -13.70 47.32 6.12
C LYS A 516 -12.35 47.64 6.74
N VAL A 517 -11.74 48.75 6.30
CA VAL A 517 -10.49 49.27 6.84
C VAL A 517 -10.75 50.64 7.42
N THR A 518 -10.45 50.82 8.70
CA THR A 518 -10.65 52.08 9.42
C THR A 518 -9.31 52.53 10.00
N ASP A 519 -8.90 53.78 9.73
CA ASP A 519 -7.73 54.40 10.31
C ASP A 519 -8.12 55.69 11.06
N ASP A 520 -7.26 56.18 11.97
CA ASP A 520 -7.43 57.38 12.79
C ASP A 520 -6.64 58.59 12.24
N GLY A 521 -6.03 58.48 11.05
CA GLY A 521 -5.21 59.52 10.43
C GLY A 521 -6.00 60.77 9.98
N ARG A 522 -5.28 61.85 9.75
CA ARG A 522 -5.86 63.09 9.21
C ARG A 522 -5.86 63.10 7.68
N THR A 523 -7.00 63.43 7.11
CA THR A 523 -7.13 63.70 5.66
C THR A 523 -6.59 65.10 5.31
N GLU A 524 -6.29 65.34 4.04
CA GLU A 524 -5.91 66.68 3.53
C GLU A 524 -6.95 67.75 3.83
N SER A 525 -8.22 67.40 3.99
CA SER A 525 -9.30 68.29 4.38
C SER A 525 -9.39 68.55 5.90
N GLY A 526 -8.49 67.95 6.72
CA GLY A 526 -8.42 68.11 8.15
C GLY A 526 -9.37 67.20 8.97
N ALA A 527 -10.17 66.35 8.34
CA ALA A 527 -11.04 65.41 9.02
C ALA A 527 -10.21 64.25 9.63
N ARG A 528 -10.57 63.82 10.85
CA ARG A 528 -9.94 62.69 11.54
C ARG A 528 -10.70 61.40 11.27
N GLY A 529 -9.95 60.32 10.99
CA GLY A 529 -10.46 58.97 10.78
C GLY A 529 -11.05 58.73 9.40
N THR A 530 -10.66 57.67 8.75
CA THR A 530 -11.20 57.26 7.45
C THR A 530 -11.65 55.81 7.51
N THR A 531 -12.75 55.52 6.84
CA THR A 531 -13.23 54.14 6.68
C THR A 531 -13.41 53.80 5.20
N LEU A 532 -12.63 52.84 4.71
CA LEU A 532 -12.83 52.26 3.39
C LEU A 532 -13.67 50.99 3.51
N ARG A 533 -14.68 50.88 2.65
CA ARG A 533 -15.50 49.65 2.56
C ARG A 533 -15.43 49.10 1.15
N TRP A 534 -15.23 47.83 1.05
CA TRP A 534 -15.30 47.04 -0.18
C TRP A 534 -16.29 45.89 0.02
N GLU A 535 -17.08 45.60 -0.99
CA GLU A 535 -18.09 44.53 -0.95
C GLU A 535 -18.20 43.87 -2.32
N SER A 536 -18.29 42.53 -2.34
CA SER A 536 -18.53 41.74 -3.55
C SER A 536 -19.54 40.63 -3.25
N ALA A 537 -20.34 40.25 -4.23
CA ALA A 537 -21.13 39.02 -4.20
C ALA A 537 -20.18 37.80 -4.38
N LEU A 538 -20.51 36.70 -3.68
CA LEU A 538 -19.78 35.43 -3.75
C LEU A 538 -20.53 34.41 -4.56
#